data_0be253f8e8ce5f3cd29c692a0c3d9b4d
#
_entry.id   0be253f8e8ce5f3cd29c692a0c3d9b4d
#
_cell.length_a   1.000
_cell.length_b   1.000
_cell.length_c   1.000
_cell.angle_alpha   90.00
_cell.angle_beta   90.00
_cell.angle_gamma   90.00
#
_symmetry.space_group_name_H-M   'P 1'
#
loop_
_entity.id
_entity.type
_entity.pdbx_description
1 polymer ?
#
loop_
_entity_poly.entity_id
_entity_poly.type
_entity_poly.pdbx_seq_one_letter_code
_entity_poly.pdbx_strand_id
1 'polypeptide(L)'
;MPNYHKLYTPQDSAVVFIDHQPQMLFGVANADRAGLINNVTLLAKVAREFGVPAVLTAVETESFSGYVWPQLLDVFPGQPVVERSSMNSWDDDGFRKAIQATGRKNIVITGLWTEVCVTWPTIEMLGAGYNLYVVEDCCGATSPAAQEAALSRMVQAGAVRLTTIAALLEWQRDWKNKEHYSALMGLLKQQAGAYGIGVEYAYTMVHHAPQSAQKPQVVPQKTH
;
A
#
# COMPACT_ATOMS: atom_id res chain seq x y z
N MET A 1 -13.93 1.98 -21.16
CA MET A 1 -13.22 0.75 -20.75
C MET A 1 -12.06 1.18 -19.87
N PRO A 2 -11.79 0.48 -18.74
CA PRO A 2 -10.62 0.77 -17.94
C PRO A 2 -9.35 0.64 -18.79
N ASN A 3 -8.39 1.55 -18.58
CA ASN A 3 -7.18 1.56 -19.39
C ASN A 3 -6.08 0.69 -18.74
N TYR A 4 -6.26 -0.64 -18.81
CA TYR A 4 -5.31 -1.63 -18.25
C TYR A 4 -3.91 -1.61 -18.88
N HIS A 5 -3.72 -0.87 -19.94
CA HIS A 5 -2.47 -0.83 -20.67
C HIS A 5 -1.57 0.33 -20.22
N LYS A 6 -2.04 1.16 -19.27
CA LYS A 6 -1.28 2.30 -18.76
C LYS A 6 -0.98 2.10 -17.28
N LEU A 7 0.30 2.06 -16.95
CA LEU A 7 0.76 2.13 -15.55
C LEU A 7 0.44 3.53 -14.99
N TYR A 8 0.09 3.61 -13.71
CA TYR A 8 -0.16 4.88 -13.03
C TYR A 8 1.15 5.59 -12.63
N THR A 9 1.03 6.86 -12.24
CA THR A 9 2.14 7.71 -11.78
C THR A 9 1.75 8.38 -10.46
N PRO A 10 2.70 8.96 -9.71
CA PRO A 10 2.36 9.75 -8.53
C PRO A 10 1.41 10.91 -8.84
N GLN A 11 1.53 11.51 -10.02
CA GLN A 11 0.75 12.68 -10.42
C GLN A 11 -0.68 12.36 -10.85
N ASP A 12 -0.98 11.11 -11.23
CA ASP A 12 -2.32 10.71 -11.70
C ASP A 12 -3.02 9.71 -10.78
N SER A 13 -2.42 9.37 -9.63
CA SER A 13 -2.96 8.43 -8.66
C SER A 13 -3.24 9.04 -7.29
N ALA A 14 -4.10 8.37 -6.52
CA ALA A 14 -4.32 8.56 -5.08
C ALA A 14 -4.27 7.20 -4.38
N VAL A 15 -3.98 7.19 -3.08
CA VAL A 15 -3.99 5.98 -2.27
C VAL A 15 -5.12 6.02 -1.24
N VAL A 16 -5.78 4.89 -1.03
CA VAL A 16 -6.91 4.75 -0.12
C VAL A 16 -6.63 3.67 0.92
N PHE A 17 -6.75 4.04 2.18
CA PHE A 17 -6.59 3.15 3.33
C PHE A 17 -7.94 2.97 4.02
N ILE A 18 -8.50 1.75 3.96
CA ILE A 18 -9.84 1.44 4.46
C ILE A 18 -9.73 0.57 5.71
N ASP A 19 -10.30 1.06 6.81
CA ASP A 19 -10.56 0.29 8.03
C ASP A 19 -9.32 -0.40 8.64
N HIS A 20 -8.16 0.25 8.57
CA HIS A 20 -6.95 -0.22 9.24
C HIS A 20 -7.07 0.02 10.76
N GLN A 21 -7.98 -0.74 11.40
CA GLN A 21 -8.41 -0.62 12.78
C GLN A 21 -8.12 -1.90 13.57
N PRO A 22 -7.98 -1.86 14.92
CA PRO A 22 -7.55 -3.01 15.71
C PRO A 22 -8.45 -4.23 15.60
N GLN A 23 -9.78 -4.06 15.72
CA GLN A 23 -10.71 -5.18 15.66
C GLN A 23 -10.74 -5.84 14.28
N MET A 24 -10.60 -5.02 13.23
CA MET A 24 -10.49 -5.53 11.87
C MET A 24 -9.21 -6.36 11.70
N LEU A 25 -8.08 -5.89 12.27
CA LEU A 25 -6.81 -6.62 12.24
C LEU A 25 -6.89 -7.96 12.99
N PHE A 26 -7.56 -7.99 14.15
CA PHE A 26 -7.70 -9.25 14.91
C PHE A 26 -8.46 -10.32 14.13
N GLY A 27 -9.40 -9.92 13.26
CA GLY A 27 -10.13 -10.82 12.37
C GLY A 27 -9.34 -11.32 11.16
N VAL A 28 -8.14 -10.78 10.88
CA VAL A 28 -7.32 -11.23 9.74
C VAL A 28 -6.76 -12.61 9.99
N ALA A 29 -7.03 -13.54 9.07
CA ALA A 29 -6.58 -14.93 9.14
C ALA A 29 -5.89 -15.44 7.85
N ASN A 30 -5.76 -14.59 6.83
CA ASN A 30 -5.10 -14.93 5.57
C ASN A 30 -3.62 -14.55 5.51
N ALA A 31 -3.16 -13.69 6.42
CA ALA A 31 -1.82 -13.12 6.38
C ALA A 31 -1.22 -12.96 7.78
N ASP A 32 0.12 -12.87 7.85
CA ASP A 32 0.79 -12.41 9.06
C ASP A 32 0.45 -10.95 9.34
N ARG A 33 -0.09 -10.68 10.52
CA ARG A 33 -0.56 -9.35 10.92
C ARG A 33 0.57 -8.32 11.03
N ALA A 34 1.74 -8.74 11.49
CA ALA A 34 2.90 -7.85 11.59
C ALA A 34 3.42 -7.46 10.19
N GLY A 35 3.48 -8.44 9.27
CA GLY A 35 3.82 -8.21 7.87
C GLY A 35 2.81 -7.30 7.19
N LEU A 36 1.52 -7.47 7.46
CA LEU A 36 0.46 -6.61 6.93
C LEU A 36 0.63 -5.16 7.40
N ILE A 37 0.82 -4.92 8.69
CA ILE A 37 1.09 -3.57 9.23
C ILE A 37 2.34 -2.96 8.58
N ASN A 38 3.40 -3.75 8.44
CA ASN A 38 4.65 -3.31 7.82
C ASN A 38 4.42 -2.86 6.36
N ASN A 39 3.72 -3.66 5.57
CA ASN A 39 3.46 -3.37 4.16
C ASN A 39 2.56 -2.13 3.98
N VAL A 40 1.48 -2.02 4.77
CA VAL A 40 0.60 -0.84 4.78
C VAL A 40 1.38 0.41 5.14
N THR A 41 2.23 0.33 6.16
CA THR A 41 3.05 1.47 6.61
C THR A 41 4.10 1.85 5.57
N LEU A 42 4.72 0.87 4.91
CA LEU A 42 5.65 1.12 3.80
C LEU A 42 4.96 1.81 2.63
N LEU A 43 3.81 1.30 2.19
CA LEU A 43 3.01 1.90 1.13
C LEU A 43 2.64 3.36 1.46
N ALA A 44 2.19 3.60 2.69
CA ALA A 44 1.83 4.93 3.17
C ALA A 44 3.02 5.90 3.15
N LYS A 45 4.17 5.49 3.68
CA LYS A 45 5.40 6.32 3.71
C LYS A 45 5.87 6.69 2.31
N VAL A 46 5.84 5.73 1.38
CA VAL A 46 6.24 5.99 -0.01
C VAL A 46 5.21 6.88 -0.70
N ALA A 47 3.91 6.67 -0.50
CA ALA A 47 2.88 7.56 -1.03
C ALA A 47 3.09 9.01 -0.57
N ARG A 48 3.38 9.21 0.72
CA ARG A 48 3.71 10.53 1.28
C ARG A 48 4.97 11.12 0.65
N GLU A 49 6.03 10.34 0.51
CA GLU A 49 7.30 10.77 -0.09
C GLU A 49 7.10 11.26 -1.53
N PHE A 50 6.28 10.56 -2.31
CA PHE A 50 5.97 10.91 -3.69
C PHE A 50 4.86 11.95 -3.85
N GLY A 51 4.33 12.50 -2.76
CA GLY A 51 3.26 13.48 -2.78
C GLY A 51 1.93 12.94 -3.33
N VAL A 52 1.71 11.62 -3.24
CA VAL A 52 0.46 10.98 -3.66
C VAL A 52 -0.63 11.29 -2.64
N PRO A 53 -1.78 11.89 -3.05
CA PRO A 53 -2.88 12.16 -2.14
C PRO A 53 -3.38 10.88 -1.47
N ALA A 54 -3.57 10.93 -0.14
CA ALA A 54 -4.10 9.82 0.65
C ALA A 54 -5.52 10.12 1.14
N VAL A 55 -6.37 9.10 1.13
CA VAL A 55 -7.69 9.12 1.78
C VAL A 55 -7.71 8.01 2.82
N LEU A 56 -7.99 8.37 4.07
CA LEU A 56 -8.15 7.45 5.18
C LEU A 56 -9.64 7.38 5.57
N THR A 57 -10.17 6.17 5.73
CA THR A 57 -11.53 5.99 6.22
C THR A 57 -11.58 4.91 7.30
N ALA A 58 -12.51 5.06 8.23
CA ALA A 58 -12.74 4.16 9.34
C ALA A 58 -14.24 3.87 9.50
N VAL A 59 -14.56 2.68 9.99
CA VAL A 59 -15.93 2.27 10.26
C VAL A 59 -16.15 2.05 11.76
N GLU A 60 -17.25 2.62 12.28
CA GLU A 60 -17.71 2.35 13.67
C GLU A 60 -16.57 2.47 14.70
N THR A 61 -15.83 3.58 14.66
CA THR A 61 -14.63 3.82 15.48
C THR A 61 -14.91 3.73 16.98
N GLU A 62 -16.04 4.33 17.43
CA GLU A 62 -16.39 4.40 18.85
C GLU A 62 -17.10 3.13 19.37
N SER A 63 -17.58 2.25 18.48
CA SER A 63 -18.39 1.10 18.88
C SER A 63 -17.67 -0.24 18.67
N PHE A 64 -17.36 -0.62 17.44
CA PHE A 64 -16.86 -1.96 17.11
C PHE A 64 -15.38 -2.00 16.75
N SER A 65 -14.93 -1.08 15.87
CA SER A 65 -13.66 -1.29 15.17
C SER A 65 -12.43 -0.66 15.83
N GLY A 66 -12.63 0.36 16.68
CA GLY A 66 -11.56 1.15 17.28
C GLY A 66 -10.98 2.18 16.30
N TYR A 67 -9.99 2.95 16.75
CA TYR A 67 -9.35 3.98 15.93
C TYR A 67 -8.36 3.40 14.91
N VAL A 68 -8.13 4.13 13.82
CA VAL A 68 -7.08 3.78 12.84
C VAL A 68 -5.73 3.63 13.54
N TRP A 69 -4.93 2.70 13.10
CA TRP A 69 -3.62 2.39 13.69
C TRP A 69 -2.73 3.62 13.84
N PRO A 70 -2.08 3.84 14.99
CA PRO A 70 -1.13 4.91 15.16
C PRO A 70 -0.03 4.91 14.11
N GLN A 71 0.48 3.74 13.73
CA GLN A 71 1.53 3.60 12.72
C GLN A 71 1.14 4.19 11.35
N LEU A 72 -0.15 4.16 11.00
CA LEU A 72 -0.66 4.77 9.77
C LEU A 72 -0.92 6.27 9.96
N LEU A 73 -1.50 6.66 11.09
CA LEU A 73 -1.77 8.08 11.41
C LEU A 73 -0.48 8.91 11.51
N ASP A 74 0.58 8.35 12.07
CA ASP A 74 1.90 9.00 12.19
C ASP A 74 2.53 9.32 10.83
N VAL A 75 2.17 8.57 9.78
CA VAL A 75 2.61 8.87 8.42
C VAL A 75 1.91 10.12 7.88
N PHE A 76 0.65 10.36 8.24
CA PHE A 76 -0.17 11.46 7.73
C PHE A 76 -0.67 12.38 8.86
N PRO A 77 0.24 13.11 9.55
CA PRO A 77 -0.15 13.93 10.68
C PRO A 77 -1.15 15.02 10.26
N GLY A 78 -2.27 15.09 10.97
CA GLY A 78 -3.34 16.04 10.68
C GLY A 78 -4.25 15.69 9.49
N GLN A 79 -4.03 14.55 8.84
CA GLN A 79 -4.93 14.06 7.78
C GLN A 79 -6.29 13.68 8.39
N PRO A 80 -7.40 14.22 7.87
CA PRO A 80 -8.73 13.78 8.29
C PRO A 80 -8.96 12.30 7.99
N VAL A 81 -9.60 11.60 8.93
CA VAL A 81 -10.13 10.25 8.73
C VAL A 81 -11.63 10.39 8.48
N VAL A 82 -12.13 9.82 7.39
CA VAL A 82 -13.55 9.81 7.07
C VAL A 82 -14.20 8.71 7.90
N GLU A 83 -14.95 9.10 8.95
CA GLU A 83 -15.72 8.19 9.79
C GLU A 83 -17.04 7.84 9.11
N ARG A 84 -17.44 6.58 9.16
CA ARG A 84 -18.70 6.08 8.58
C ARG A 84 -19.26 4.88 9.34
N SER A 85 -20.55 4.59 9.12
CA SER A 85 -21.21 3.37 9.60
C SER A 85 -21.43 2.34 8.47
N SER A 86 -21.40 2.77 7.21
CA SER A 86 -21.58 1.87 6.06
C SER A 86 -20.37 0.93 5.91
N MET A 87 -20.61 -0.36 5.67
CA MET A 87 -19.55 -1.31 5.34
C MET A 87 -18.90 -1.00 3.99
N ASN A 88 -19.70 -0.58 3.02
CA ASN A 88 -19.21 -0.08 1.74
C ASN A 88 -18.88 1.40 1.86
N SER A 89 -17.60 1.75 1.80
CA SER A 89 -17.19 3.16 1.89
C SER A 89 -17.71 4.01 0.73
N TRP A 90 -18.01 3.41 -0.44
CA TRP A 90 -18.58 4.16 -1.58
C TRP A 90 -20.03 4.62 -1.34
N ASP A 91 -20.77 4.01 -0.41
CA ASP A 91 -22.10 4.47 0.00
C ASP A 91 -22.05 5.76 0.82
N ASP A 92 -20.89 6.08 1.41
CA ASP A 92 -20.70 7.26 2.24
C ASP A 92 -20.39 8.53 1.41
N ASP A 93 -21.13 9.60 1.65
CA ASP A 93 -20.94 10.88 0.95
C ASP A 93 -19.60 11.55 1.27
N GLY A 94 -19.14 11.44 2.51
CA GLY A 94 -17.86 12.00 2.96
C GLY A 94 -16.71 11.33 2.24
N PHE A 95 -16.76 10.00 2.14
CA PHE A 95 -15.74 9.24 1.40
C PHE A 95 -15.75 9.60 -0.09
N ARG A 96 -16.91 9.63 -0.75
CA ARG A 96 -16.99 10.05 -2.17
C ARG A 96 -16.40 11.44 -2.40
N LYS A 97 -16.75 12.41 -1.52
CA LYS A 97 -16.19 13.77 -1.59
C LYS A 97 -14.69 13.79 -1.39
N ALA A 98 -14.13 12.99 -0.46
CA ALA A 98 -12.70 12.89 -0.22
C ALA A 98 -11.97 12.32 -1.45
N ILE A 99 -12.51 11.28 -2.09
CA ILE A 99 -11.97 10.74 -3.34
C ILE A 99 -12.01 11.80 -4.47
N GLN A 100 -13.14 12.45 -4.66
CA GLN A 100 -13.30 13.49 -5.69
C GLN A 100 -12.34 14.66 -5.48
N ALA A 101 -12.13 15.07 -4.22
CA ALA A 101 -11.20 16.15 -3.87
C ALA A 101 -9.75 15.86 -4.25
N THR A 102 -9.35 14.58 -4.37
CA THR A 102 -8.01 14.23 -4.87
C THR A 102 -7.80 14.61 -6.33
N GLY A 103 -8.87 14.72 -7.10
CA GLY A 103 -8.82 14.96 -8.56
C GLY A 103 -8.23 13.78 -9.34
N ARG A 104 -8.05 12.60 -8.72
CA ARG A 104 -7.37 11.45 -9.31
C ARG A 104 -8.38 10.41 -9.83
N LYS A 105 -8.00 9.70 -10.88
CA LYS A 105 -8.80 8.60 -11.45
C LYS A 105 -8.16 7.22 -11.23
N ASN A 106 -6.85 7.15 -11.01
CA ASN A 106 -6.15 5.93 -10.64
C ASN A 106 -6.11 5.83 -9.12
N ILE A 107 -6.74 4.82 -8.56
CA ILE A 107 -6.89 4.64 -7.12
C ILE A 107 -6.16 3.36 -6.70
N VAL A 108 -5.10 3.55 -5.93
CA VAL A 108 -4.39 2.46 -5.24
C VAL A 108 -5.15 2.20 -3.94
N ILE A 109 -5.74 1.00 -3.78
CA ILE A 109 -6.67 0.71 -2.69
C ILE A 109 -6.17 -0.45 -1.83
N THR A 110 -6.35 -0.32 -0.52
CA THR A 110 -5.97 -1.29 0.50
C THR A 110 -6.91 -1.22 1.69
N GLY A 111 -7.07 -2.29 2.44
CA GLY A 111 -7.96 -2.26 3.61
C GLY A 111 -8.32 -3.59 4.23
N LEU A 112 -9.15 -3.51 5.24
CA LEU A 112 -9.69 -4.61 6.04
C LEU A 112 -11.23 -4.51 6.15
N TRP A 113 -12.01 -5.55 5.86
CA TRP A 113 -11.58 -6.85 5.35
C TRP A 113 -11.73 -6.85 3.82
N THR A 114 -10.86 -7.57 3.17
CA THR A 114 -10.78 -7.59 1.70
C THR A 114 -12.11 -7.95 1.04
N GLU A 115 -12.81 -8.95 1.57
CA GLU A 115 -14.05 -9.49 0.98
C GLU A 115 -15.26 -8.55 1.10
N VAL A 116 -15.18 -7.52 1.96
CA VAL A 116 -16.28 -6.56 2.21
C VAL A 116 -15.81 -5.14 1.89
N CYS A 117 -15.06 -4.56 2.82
CA CYS A 117 -14.74 -3.11 2.82
C CYS A 117 -13.79 -2.70 1.68
N VAL A 118 -13.04 -3.63 1.08
CA VAL A 118 -12.21 -3.35 -0.11
C VAL A 118 -12.95 -3.73 -1.39
N THR A 119 -13.59 -4.90 -1.42
CA THR A 119 -14.24 -5.43 -2.64
C THR A 119 -15.41 -4.56 -3.11
N TRP A 120 -16.29 -4.17 -2.19
CA TRP A 120 -17.51 -3.46 -2.59
C TRP A 120 -17.23 -2.08 -3.17
N PRO A 121 -16.47 -1.20 -2.50
CA PRO A 121 -16.12 0.10 -3.10
C PRO A 121 -15.28 -0.05 -4.36
N THR A 122 -14.40 -1.06 -4.45
CA THR A 122 -13.63 -1.31 -5.67
C THR A 122 -14.54 -1.53 -6.88
N ILE A 123 -15.55 -2.38 -6.75
CA ILE A 123 -16.48 -2.70 -7.85
C ILE A 123 -17.29 -1.46 -8.26
N GLU A 124 -17.82 -0.72 -7.28
CA GLU A 124 -18.65 0.45 -7.56
C GLU A 124 -17.86 1.63 -8.11
N MET A 125 -16.64 1.85 -7.61
CA MET A 125 -15.73 2.86 -8.14
C MET A 125 -15.31 2.55 -9.58
N LEU A 126 -15.09 1.27 -9.94
CA LEU A 126 -14.90 0.85 -11.34
C LEU A 126 -16.11 1.25 -12.19
N GLY A 127 -17.33 0.98 -11.71
CA GLY A 127 -18.58 1.40 -12.35
C GLY A 127 -18.71 2.92 -12.50
N ALA A 128 -18.16 3.68 -11.56
CA ALA A 128 -18.11 5.14 -11.58
C ALA A 128 -16.95 5.72 -12.42
N GLY A 129 -16.19 4.88 -13.14
CA GLY A 129 -15.16 5.27 -14.08
C GLY A 129 -13.79 5.59 -13.47
N TYR A 130 -13.51 5.05 -12.28
CA TYR A 130 -12.15 5.02 -11.70
C TYR A 130 -11.39 3.77 -12.17
N ASN A 131 -10.06 3.82 -12.14
CA ASN A 131 -9.20 2.67 -12.33
C ASN A 131 -8.70 2.22 -10.95
N LEU A 132 -8.90 0.95 -10.60
CA LEU A 132 -8.61 0.42 -9.27
C LEU A 132 -7.40 -0.53 -9.29
N TYR A 133 -6.45 -0.26 -8.40
CA TYR A 133 -5.21 -1.02 -8.22
C TYR A 133 -5.21 -1.55 -6.77
N VAL A 134 -5.52 -2.83 -6.60
CA VAL A 134 -5.65 -3.47 -5.28
C VAL A 134 -4.30 -3.99 -4.84
N VAL A 135 -3.77 -3.46 -3.74
CA VAL A 135 -2.49 -3.91 -3.16
C VAL A 135 -2.77 -5.06 -2.20
N GLU A 136 -2.69 -6.29 -2.69
CA GLU A 136 -3.20 -7.47 -2.00
C GLU A 136 -2.50 -7.80 -0.68
N ASP A 137 -1.20 -7.56 -0.58
CA ASP A 137 -0.40 -7.78 0.63
C ASP A 137 -0.49 -6.62 1.64
N CYS A 138 -1.29 -5.59 1.30
CA CYS A 138 -1.80 -4.56 2.20
C CYS A 138 -3.29 -4.76 2.53
N CYS A 139 -3.90 -5.87 2.11
CA CYS A 139 -5.28 -6.24 2.38
C CYS A 139 -5.33 -7.48 3.27
N GLY A 140 -6.27 -7.52 4.20
CA GLY A 140 -6.47 -8.64 5.10
C GLY A 140 -7.90 -9.15 5.07
N ALA A 141 -8.10 -10.45 5.09
CA ALA A 141 -9.38 -11.15 5.03
C ALA A 141 -9.57 -12.09 6.22
N THR A 142 -10.82 -12.52 6.43
CA THR A 142 -11.18 -13.43 7.54
C THR A 142 -10.74 -14.87 7.31
N SER A 143 -10.33 -15.22 6.09
CA SER A 143 -9.73 -16.52 5.74
C SER A 143 -8.96 -16.42 4.42
N PRO A 144 -8.05 -17.39 4.12
CA PRO A 144 -7.41 -17.47 2.79
C PRO A 144 -8.43 -17.62 1.64
N ALA A 145 -9.50 -18.37 1.85
CA ALA A 145 -10.56 -18.53 0.86
C ALA A 145 -11.32 -17.23 0.59
N ALA A 146 -11.60 -16.43 1.64
CA ALA A 146 -12.23 -15.13 1.51
C ALA A 146 -11.35 -14.15 0.74
N GLN A 147 -10.05 -14.13 1.03
CA GLN A 147 -9.07 -13.32 0.30
C GLN A 147 -9.07 -13.64 -1.20
N GLU A 148 -8.93 -14.90 -1.57
CA GLU A 148 -8.84 -15.29 -2.97
C GLU A 148 -10.15 -15.06 -3.73
N ALA A 149 -11.31 -15.34 -3.11
CA ALA A 149 -12.61 -15.05 -3.69
C ALA A 149 -12.82 -13.55 -3.94
N ALA A 150 -12.41 -12.71 -2.98
CA ALA A 150 -12.48 -11.25 -3.07
C ALA A 150 -11.60 -10.71 -4.20
N LEU A 151 -10.34 -11.11 -4.22
CA LEU A 151 -9.38 -10.69 -5.25
C LEU A 151 -9.83 -11.14 -6.65
N SER A 152 -10.28 -12.38 -6.80
CA SER A 152 -10.81 -12.88 -8.07
C SER A 152 -12.02 -12.08 -8.54
N ARG A 153 -12.94 -11.75 -7.62
CA ARG A 153 -14.13 -10.94 -7.93
C ARG A 153 -13.76 -9.52 -8.38
N MET A 154 -12.81 -8.88 -7.71
CA MET A 154 -12.34 -7.53 -8.09
C MET A 154 -11.65 -7.53 -9.46
N VAL A 155 -10.80 -8.54 -9.74
CA VAL A 155 -10.14 -8.69 -11.05
C VAL A 155 -11.16 -8.93 -12.16
N GLN A 156 -12.16 -9.79 -11.94
CA GLN A 156 -13.26 -10.00 -12.91
C GLN A 156 -14.06 -8.72 -13.18
N ALA A 157 -14.23 -7.85 -12.16
CA ALA A 157 -14.88 -6.56 -12.31
C ALA A 157 -14.00 -5.53 -13.02
N GLY A 158 -12.68 -5.79 -13.09
CA GLY A 158 -11.76 -4.95 -13.81
C GLY A 158 -10.71 -4.23 -12.96
N ALA A 159 -10.48 -4.62 -11.74
CA ALA A 159 -9.37 -4.11 -10.95
C ALA A 159 -8.05 -4.78 -11.34
N VAL A 160 -6.95 -4.05 -11.14
CA VAL A 160 -5.58 -4.58 -11.26
C VAL A 160 -5.12 -5.06 -9.89
N ARG A 161 -4.65 -6.30 -9.80
CA ARG A 161 -4.07 -6.89 -8.59
C ARG A 161 -2.57 -6.65 -8.56
N LEU A 162 -2.07 -6.07 -7.46
CA LEU A 162 -0.66 -5.74 -7.25
C LEU A 162 -0.19 -6.21 -5.87
N THR A 163 1.12 -6.14 -5.68
CA THR A 163 1.75 -6.20 -4.35
C THR A 163 2.35 -4.85 -3.98
N THR A 164 2.70 -4.66 -2.71
CA THR A 164 3.32 -3.42 -2.21
C THR A 164 4.52 -3.02 -3.07
N ILE A 165 5.47 -3.92 -3.28
CA ILE A 165 6.68 -3.61 -4.06
C ILE A 165 6.35 -3.23 -5.49
N ALA A 166 5.42 -3.93 -6.15
CA ALA A 166 4.99 -3.57 -7.50
C ALA A 166 4.38 -2.16 -7.53
N ALA A 167 3.48 -1.86 -6.58
CA ALA A 167 2.85 -0.55 -6.47
C ALA A 167 3.86 0.59 -6.29
N LEU A 168 4.83 0.42 -5.38
CA LEU A 168 5.85 1.43 -5.11
C LEU A 168 6.76 1.68 -6.31
N LEU A 169 7.15 0.61 -7.01
CA LEU A 169 8.05 0.71 -8.15
C LEU A 169 7.35 1.25 -9.41
N GLU A 170 6.00 1.16 -9.48
CA GLU A 170 5.26 1.90 -10.49
C GLU A 170 5.35 3.42 -10.29
N TRP A 171 5.35 3.91 -9.05
CA TRP A 171 5.59 5.33 -8.76
C TRP A 171 7.03 5.75 -9.06
N GLN A 172 8.03 4.94 -8.73
CA GLN A 172 9.44 5.26 -9.04
C GLN A 172 9.73 5.23 -10.53
N ARG A 173 9.16 4.31 -11.25
CA ARG A 173 9.23 4.10 -12.71
C ARG A 173 10.63 3.86 -13.27
N ASP A 174 11.61 4.69 -12.97
CA ASP A 174 12.98 4.64 -13.50
C ASP A 174 13.99 5.02 -12.40
N TRP A 175 15.04 4.23 -12.26
CA TRP A 175 16.12 4.51 -11.32
C TRP A 175 16.92 5.78 -11.65
N LYS A 176 16.76 6.34 -12.84
CA LYS A 176 17.28 7.65 -13.22
C LYS A 176 16.51 8.80 -12.57
N ASN A 177 15.28 8.59 -12.12
CA ASN A 177 14.51 9.56 -11.35
C ASN A 177 15.12 9.68 -9.96
N LYS A 178 15.92 10.71 -9.72
CA LYS A 178 16.71 10.87 -8.49
C LYS A 178 16.00 11.64 -7.39
N GLU A 179 14.90 12.30 -7.68
CA GLU A 179 14.16 13.16 -6.76
C GLU A 179 13.82 12.43 -5.45
N HIS A 180 13.19 11.26 -5.53
CA HIS A 180 12.78 10.45 -4.38
C HIS A 180 13.67 9.23 -4.14
N TYR A 181 14.70 9.04 -4.97
CA TYR A 181 15.51 7.81 -4.98
C TYR A 181 16.10 7.47 -3.61
N SER A 182 16.75 8.44 -2.97
CA SER A 182 17.45 8.20 -1.70
C SER A 182 16.50 7.85 -0.56
N ALA A 183 15.38 8.57 -0.47
CA ALA A 183 14.34 8.32 0.52
C ALA A 183 13.67 6.96 0.30
N LEU A 184 13.29 6.66 -0.95
CA LEU A 184 12.72 5.37 -1.32
C LEU A 184 13.66 4.21 -0.97
N MET A 185 14.94 4.29 -1.34
CA MET A 185 15.91 3.24 -1.03
C MET A 185 16.10 3.05 0.48
N GLY A 186 16.06 4.13 1.26
CA GLY A 186 16.07 4.06 2.72
C GLY A 186 14.87 3.30 3.29
N LEU A 187 13.67 3.58 2.80
CA LEU A 187 12.44 2.89 3.19
C LEU A 187 12.45 1.41 2.77
N LEU A 188 12.89 1.11 1.55
CA LEU A 188 12.97 -0.26 1.04
C LEU A 188 13.94 -1.12 1.86
N LYS A 189 15.12 -0.59 2.21
CA LYS A 189 16.07 -1.29 3.11
C LYS A 189 15.45 -1.67 4.43
N GLN A 190 14.65 -0.77 5.01
CA GLN A 190 14.08 -0.95 6.35
C GLN A 190 12.87 -1.87 6.38
N GLN A 191 12.01 -1.84 5.35
CA GLN A 191 10.67 -2.41 5.42
C GLN A 191 10.32 -3.37 4.27
N ALA A 192 11.13 -3.47 3.20
CA ALA A 192 10.78 -4.26 2.02
C ALA A 192 11.23 -5.74 2.09
N GLY A 193 11.45 -6.28 3.28
CA GLY A 193 11.76 -7.71 3.47
C GLY A 193 12.92 -8.20 2.59
N ALA A 194 12.69 -9.26 1.82
CA ALA A 194 13.71 -9.84 0.94
C ALA A 194 14.26 -8.85 -0.10
N TYR A 195 13.42 -7.97 -0.63
CA TYR A 195 13.87 -6.92 -1.56
C TYR A 195 14.81 -5.94 -0.85
N GLY A 196 14.48 -5.53 0.38
CA GLY A 196 15.32 -4.66 1.20
C GLY A 196 16.69 -5.27 1.50
N ILE A 197 16.76 -6.57 1.79
CA ILE A 197 18.02 -7.32 1.95
C ILE A 197 18.86 -7.23 0.67
N GLY A 198 18.25 -7.43 -0.49
CA GLY A 198 18.92 -7.30 -1.78
C GLY A 198 19.48 -5.90 -2.05
N VAL A 199 18.69 -4.87 -1.70
CA VAL A 199 19.13 -3.47 -1.78
C VAL A 199 20.32 -3.20 -0.87
N GLU A 200 20.27 -3.66 0.40
CA GLU A 200 21.37 -3.51 1.35
C GLU A 200 22.64 -4.19 0.86
N TYR A 201 22.52 -5.43 0.35
CA TYR A 201 23.62 -6.17 -0.22
C TYR A 201 24.26 -5.44 -1.43
N ALA A 202 23.45 -4.90 -2.33
CA ALA A 202 23.92 -4.13 -3.48
C ALA A 202 24.70 -2.89 -3.05
N TYR A 203 24.24 -2.17 -2.03
CA TYR A 203 24.92 -0.99 -1.52
C TYR A 203 26.26 -1.33 -0.88
N THR A 204 26.34 -2.40 -0.08
CA THR A 204 27.55 -2.79 0.63
C THR A 204 28.57 -3.49 -0.25
N MET A 205 28.12 -4.46 -1.04
CA MET A 205 28.99 -5.39 -1.74
C MET A 205 29.27 -4.98 -3.18
N VAL A 206 28.32 -4.31 -3.85
CA VAL A 206 28.47 -3.92 -5.26
C VAL A 206 28.95 -2.47 -5.38
N HIS A 207 28.31 -1.54 -4.67
CA HIS A 207 28.63 -0.11 -4.78
C HIS A 207 29.70 0.37 -3.80
N HIS A 208 30.17 -0.52 -2.92
CA HIS A 208 31.18 -0.19 -1.89
C HIS A 208 30.81 1.06 -1.07
N ALA A 209 29.50 1.31 -0.88
CA ALA A 209 29.06 2.44 -0.10
C ALA A 209 29.58 2.32 1.34
N PRO A 210 30.15 3.38 1.93
CA PRO A 210 30.61 3.32 3.30
C PRO A 210 29.41 3.08 4.21
N GLN A 211 29.40 1.91 4.84
CA GLN A 211 28.48 1.61 5.91
C GLN A 211 29.23 1.56 7.23
N SER A 212 28.51 1.72 8.34
CA SER A 212 29.03 1.63 9.70
C SER A 212 29.59 0.24 10.08
N ALA A 213 29.53 -0.73 9.18
CA ALA A 213 30.11 -2.07 9.34
C ALA A 213 31.37 -2.22 8.51
N GLN A 214 32.41 -2.80 9.11
CA GLN A 214 33.71 -3.06 8.49
C GLN A 214 33.55 -3.81 7.17
N LYS A 215 34.22 -3.33 6.12
CA LYS A 215 34.37 -4.07 4.86
C LYS A 215 34.96 -5.45 5.15
N PRO A 216 34.38 -6.53 4.65
CA PRO A 216 35.02 -7.83 4.72
C PRO A 216 36.40 -7.72 4.08
N GLN A 217 37.44 -8.10 4.81
CA GLN A 217 38.77 -8.20 4.21
C GLN A 217 38.74 -9.36 3.21
N VAL A 218 38.85 -9.03 1.93
CA VAL A 218 39.06 -10.04 0.90
C VAL A 218 40.45 -10.63 1.12
N VAL A 219 40.53 -11.84 1.64
CA VAL A 219 41.80 -12.58 1.73
C VAL A 219 42.16 -13.00 0.31
N PRO A 220 43.30 -12.53 -0.24
CA PRO A 220 43.73 -12.96 -1.56
C PRO A 220 43.91 -14.48 -1.59
N GLN A 221 43.25 -15.16 -2.53
CA GLN A 221 43.55 -16.57 -2.77
C GLN A 221 45.01 -16.70 -3.17
N LYS A 222 45.78 -17.45 -2.40
CA LYS A 222 47.14 -17.86 -2.80
C LYS A 222 47.00 -18.74 -4.03
N THR A 223 47.43 -18.25 -5.17
CA THR A 223 47.66 -19.07 -6.36
C THR A 223 48.78 -20.09 -6.04
N HIS A 224 48.39 -21.35 -6.05
CA HIS A 224 49.36 -22.48 -6.07
C HIS A 224 49.82 -22.75 -7.49
#